data_9971c9c6ed38774bba4b4b12e06ba6dd
#
_entry.id   9971c9c6ed38774bba4b4b12e06ba6dd
#
_cell.length_a   1.000
_cell.length_b   1.000
_cell.length_c   1.000
_cell.angle_alpha   90.00
_cell.angle_beta   90.00
_cell.angle_gamma   90.00
#
_symmetry.space_group_name_H-M   'P 1'
#
loop_
_entity.id
_entity.type
_entity.pdbx_description
1 polymer ?
#
loop_
_entity_poly.entity_id
_entity_poly.type
_entity_poly.pdbx_seq_one_letter_code
_entity_poly.pdbx_strand_id
1 'polypeptide(L)'
;MAKPVDNGQALEKYLDKPSVICIGPGLDKNYWAEQVLYKTLEISKKRNIPLLIDADGLNLLPEFMKKTSLSKKIIITPHEGEAANLLNTSIEKVNSNRISAAKKLSRKYSAVVVLKGHKTII
;
A
#
# COMPACT_ATOMS: atom_id res chain seq x y z
N MET A 1 -9.21 -6.62 -19.37
CA MET A 1 -10.67 -6.48 -19.29
C MET A 1 -11.06 -6.00 -17.90
N ALA A 2 -11.87 -4.96 -17.82
CA ALA A 2 -12.35 -4.44 -16.54
C ALA A 2 -13.50 -5.32 -16.00
N LYS A 3 -13.52 -5.54 -14.70
CA LYS A 3 -14.56 -6.33 -14.02
C LYS A 3 -15.10 -5.53 -12.83
N PRO A 4 -16.42 -5.46 -12.63
CA PRO A 4 -17.00 -4.76 -11.49
C PRO A 4 -16.76 -5.55 -10.20
N VAL A 5 -16.50 -4.83 -9.13
CA VAL A 5 -16.31 -5.39 -7.78
C VAL A 5 -17.14 -4.58 -6.81
N ASP A 6 -18.22 -5.14 -6.30
CA ASP A 6 -19.15 -4.45 -5.40
C ASP A 6 -18.66 -4.48 -3.93
N ASN A 7 -17.89 -5.49 -3.56
CA ASN A 7 -17.36 -5.65 -2.19
C ASN A 7 -16.11 -6.54 -2.20
N GLY A 8 -15.50 -6.70 -1.03
CA GLY A 8 -14.29 -7.51 -0.89
C GLY A 8 -14.47 -8.98 -1.26
N GLN A 9 -15.64 -9.58 -0.97
CA GLN A 9 -15.90 -10.98 -1.32
C GLN A 9 -15.98 -11.19 -2.83
N ALA A 10 -16.59 -10.23 -3.56
CA ALA A 10 -16.66 -10.29 -5.02
C ALA A 10 -15.27 -10.23 -5.66
N LEU A 11 -14.31 -9.59 -4.99
CA LEU A 11 -12.93 -9.52 -5.46
C LEU A 11 -12.23 -10.87 -5.45
N GLU A 12 -12.53 -11.72 -4.50
CA GLU A 12 -11.78 -12.98 -4.25
C GLU A 12 -11.71 -13.88 -5.49
N LYS A 13 -12.80 -14.01 -6.22
CA LYS A 13 -12.85 -14.85 -7.42
C LYS A 13 -11.92 -14.37 -8.55
N TYR A 14 -11.61 -13.07 -8.58
CA TYR A 14 -10.71 -12.48 -9.58
C TYR A 14 -9.25 -12.56 -9.16
N LEU A 15 -8.95 -12.88 -7.91
CA LEU A 15 -7.62 -12.98 -7.36
C LEU A 15 -7.12 -14.44 -7.22
N ASP A 16 -7.76 -15.39 -7.92
CA ASP A 16 -7.36 -16.80 -7.84
C ASP A 16 -5.96 -17.07 -8.40
N LYS A 17 -5.57 -16.38 -9.46
CA LYS A 17 -4.35 -16.73 -10.21
C LYS A 17 -3.40 -15.56 -10.55
N PRO A 18 -3.44 -14.38 -9.91
CA PRO A 18 -2.48 -13.34 -10.27
C PRO A 18 -1.09 -13.70 -9.75
N SER A 19 -0.05 -13.28 -10.48
CA SER A 19 1.34 -13.36 -10.03
C SER A 19 1.70 -12.24 -9.09
N VAL A 20 1.03 -11.08 -9.20
CA VAL A 20 1.19 -9.89 -8.37
C VAL A 20 -0.13 -9.12 -8.35
N ILE A 21 -0.39 -8.43 -7.25
CA ILE A 21 -1.56 -7.55 -7.14
C ILE A 21 -1.07 -6.12 -6.96
N CYS A 22 -1.69 -5.18 -7.70
CA CYS A 22 -1.47 -3.76 -7.49
C CYS A 22 -2.78 -3.12 -7.06
N ILE A 23 -2.76 -2.37 -5.95
CA ILE A 23 -3.95 -1.72 -5.41
C ILE A 23 -3.65 -0.29 -5.00
N GLY A 24 -4.63 0.57 -5.18
CA GLY A 24 -4.57 1.94 -4.67
C GLY A 24 -5.05 3.00 -5.63
N PRO A 25 -4.54 3.10 -6.87
CA PRO A 25 -4.97 4.15 -7.78
C PRO A 25 -6.49 4.14 -7.99
N GLY A 26 -7.15 5.29 -7.71
CA GLY A 26 -8.60 5.43 -7.86
C GLY A 26 -9.45 4.73 -6.80
N LEU A 27 -8.83 4.22 -5.75
CA LEU A 27 -9.56 3.46 -4.71
C LEU A 27 -10.46 4.32 -3.83
N ASP A 28 -10.03 5.58 -3.58
CA ASP A 28 -10.70 6.50 -2.66
C ASP A 28 -10.60 6.08 -1.18
N LYS A 29 -11.30 6.78 -0.29
CA LYS A 29 -11.29 6.57 1.17
C LYS A 29 -12.70 6.35 1.71
N ASN A 30 -13.43 5.40 1.15
CA ASN A 30 -14.78 5.07 1.62
C ASN A 30 -14.82 3.65 2.17
N TYR A 31 -15.98 3.25 2.66
CA TYR A 31 -16.18 1.92 3.23
C TYR A 31 -15.87 0.80 2.22
N TRP A 32 -16.28 0.97 0.98
CA TRP A 32 -15.96 0.03 -0.10
C TRP A 32 -14.44 -0.12 -0.28
N ALA A 33 -13.71 1.01 -0.31
CA ALA A 33 -12.25 1.01 -0.47
C ALA A 33 -11.57 0.26 0.68
N GLU A 34 -12.01 0.50 1.91
CA GLU A 34 -11.49 -0.20 3.09
C GLU A 34 -11.70 -1.71 3.00
N GLN A 35 -12.88 -2.14 2.59
CA GLN A 35 -13.19 -3.56 2.42
C GLN A 35 -12.35 -4.21 1.32
N VAL A 36 -12.19 -3.54 0.18
CA VAL A 36 -11.39 -4.03 -0.93
C VAL A 36 -9.91 -4.16 -0.51
N LEU A 37 -9.38 -3.15 0.17
CA LEU A 37 -8.00 -3.19 0.67
C LEU A 37 -7.82 -4.32 1.68
N TYR A 38 -8.72 -4.44 2.64
CA TYR A 38 -8.68 -5.49 3.66
C TYR A 38 -8.66 -6.88 3.03
N LYS A 39 -9.59 -7.14 2.10
CA LYS A 39 -9.68 -8.44 1.43
C LYS A 39 -8.44 -8.72 0.57
N THR A 40 -7.92 -7.71 -0.11
CA THR A 40 -6.70 -7.82 -0.91
C THR A 40 -5.51 -8.22 -0.05
N LEU A 41 -5.34 -7.57 1.10
CA LEU A 41 -4.26 -7.88 2.04
C LEU A 41 -4.42 -9.30 2.62
N GLU A 42 -5.62 -9.69 2.96
CA GLU A 42 -5.92 -11.05 3.44
C GLU A 42 -5.54 -12.11 2.39
N ILE A 43 -5.95 -11.92 1.15
CA ILE A 43 -5.66 -12.85 0.05
C ILE A 43 -4.16 -12.89 -0.26
N SER A 44 -3.52 -11.72 -0.32
CA SER A 44 -2.07 -11.63 -0.52
C SER A 44 -1.31 -12.45 0.52
N LYS A 45 -1.69 -12.30 1.79
CA LYS A 45 -1.07 -13.02 2.90
C LYS A 45 -1.33 -14.53 2.82
N LYS A 46 -2.60 -14.93 2.61
CA LYS A 46 -3.03 -16.32 2.56
C LYS A 46 -2.41 -17.08 1.39
N ARG A 47 -2.36 -16.47 0.22
CA ARG A 47 -1.89 -17.10 -1.01
C ARG A 47 -0.43 -16.76 -1.35
N ASN A 48 0.22 -15.99 -0.49
CA ASN A 48 1.62 -15.56 -0.68
C ASN A 48 1.85 -14.83 -2.01
N ILE A 49 0.91 -13.96 -2.39
CA ILE A 49 0.96 -13.17 -3.62
C ILE A 49 1.59 -11.81 -3.31
N PRO A 50 2.66 -11.40 -4.02
CA PRO A 50 3.23 -10.07 -3.82
C PRO A 50 2.20 -8.97 -4.08
N LEU A 51 2.23 -7.94 -3.24
CA LEU A 51 1.27 -6.85 -3.28
C LEU A 51 1.99 -5.50 -3.36
N LEU A 52 1.64 -4.71 -4.37
CA LEU A 52 2.08 -3.32 -4.52
C LEU A 52 0.95 -2.40 -4.10
N ILE A 53 1.22 -1.50 -3.15
CA ILE A 53 0.25 -0.53 -2.64
C ILE A 53 0.71 0.88 -3.04
N ASP A 54 -0.15 1.62 -3.73
CA ASP A 54 0.13 2.97 -4.20
C ASP A 54 -1.05 3.90 -3.91
N ALA A 55 -0.85 5.18 -4.06
CA ALA A 55 -1.89 6.22 -4.03
C ALA A 55 -2.88 6.09 -2.85
N ASP A 56 -4.16 5.99 -3.13
CA ASP A 56 -5.21 5.93 -2.09
C ASP A 56 -5.05 4.74 -1.14
N GLY A 57 -4.47 3.64 -1.61
CA GLY A 57 -4.16 2.50 -0.75
C GLY A 57 -3.17 2.84 0.35
N LEU A 58 -2.20 3.71 0.07
CA LEU A 58 -1.24 4.19 1.07
C LEU A 58 -1.91 5.06 2.13
N ASN A 59 -2.91 5.85 1.75
CA ASN A 59 -3.64 6.71 2.69
C ASN A 59 -4.49 5.91 3.68
N LEU A 60 -4.93 4.71 3.30
CA LEU A 60 -5.70 3.82 4.17
C LEU A 60 -4.81 2.96 5.07
N LEU A 61 -3.54 2.83 4.73
CA LEU A 61 -2.63 1.89 5.38
C LEU A 61 -2.42 2.13 6.88
N PRO A 62 -2.28 3.38 7.39
CA PRO A 62 -2.10 3.61 8.82
C PRO A 62 -3.23 3.06 9.69
N GLU A 63 -4.47 3.26 9.28
CA GLU A 63 -5.63 2.73 10.01
C GLU A 63 -5.68 1.22 9.95
N PHE A 64 -5.33 0.66 8.81
CA PHE A 64 -5.30 -0.78 8.62
C PHE A 64 -4.28 -1.46 9.53
N MET A 65 -3.08 -0.89 9.66
CA MET A 65 -2.00 -1.43 10.48
C MET A 65 -2.30 -1.48 11.97
N LYS A 66 -3.29 -0.74 12.44
CA LYS A 66 -3.77 -0.83 13.83
C LYS A 66 -4.51 -2.13 14.10
N LYS A 67 -5.00 -2.79 13.06
CA LYS A 67 -5.87 -3.97 13.18
C LYS A 67 -5.19 -5.27 12.77
N THR A 68 -4.18 -5.21 11.91
CA THR A 68 -3.54 -6.40 11.37
C THR A 68 -2.13 -6.08 10.86
N SER A 69 -1.34 -7.11 10.62
CA SER A 69 -0.01 -6.99 10.03
C SER A 69 -0.06 -7.24 8.52
N LEU A 70 0.89 -6.65 7.79
CA LEU A 70 1.05 -6.89 6.37
C LEU A 70 1.72 -8.24 6.09
N SER A 71 1.57 -8.74 4.86
CA SER A 71 2.31 -9.91 4.42
C SER A 71 3.79 -9.58 4.21
N LYS A 72 4.61 -10.60 4.00
CA LYS A 72 6.06 -10.44 3.83
C LYS A 72 6.46 -9.89 2.45
N LYS A 73 5.54 -9.86 1.48
CA LYS A 73 5.82 -9.47 0.09
C LYS A 73 5.06 -8.20 -0.28
N ILE A 74 5.32 -7.14 0.46
CA ILE A 74 4.69 -5.83 0.23
C ILE A 74 5.69 -4.86 -0.38
N ILE A 75 5.25 -4.14 -1.40
CA ILE A 75 5.97 -3.02 -1.99
C ILE A 75 5.06 -1.80 -1.83
N ILE A 76 5.59 -0.71 -1.30
CA ILE A 76 4.89 0.57 -1.23
C ILE A 76 5.61 1.61 -2.08
N THR A 77 4.85 2.44 -2.79
CA THR A 77 5.40 3.37 -3.78
C THR A 77 4.99 4.82 -3.50
N PRO A 78 5.29 5.36 -2.29
CA PRO A 78 4.86 6.70 -1.93
C PRO A 78 5.64 7.79 -2.65
N HIS A 79 4.97 8.88 -3.05
CA HIS A 79 5.64 10.16 -3.28
C HIS A 79 5.91 10.86 -1.94
N GLU A 80 6.60 12.02 -1.95
CA GLU A 80 7.00 12.69 -0.70
C GLU A 80 5.83 13.06 0.21
N GLY A 81 4.69 13.46 -0.36
CA GLY A 81 3.49 13.78 0.42
C GLY A 81 2.90 12.56 1.10
N GLU A 82 2.81 11.47 0.39
CA GLU A 82 2.35 10.18 0.93
C GLU A 82 3.30 9.66 2.00
N ALA A 83 4.60 9.75 1.75
CA ALA A 83 5.63 9.35 2.71
C ALA A 83 5.53 10.17 4.01
N ALA A 84 5.35 11.48 3.89
CA ALA A 84 5.18 12.37 5.05
C ALA A 84 3.95 11.96 5.88
N ASN A 85 2.84 11.66 5.22
CA ASN A 85 1.63 11.17 5.89
C ASN A 85 1.87 9.85 6.62
N LEU A 86 2.50 8.90 5.95
CA LEU A 86 2.79 7.58 6.53
C LEU A 86 3.76 7.65 7.73
N LEU A 87 4.69 8.61 7.71
CA LEU A 87 5.64 8.83 8.80
C LEU A 87 5.15 9.83 9.85
N ASN A 88 3.96 10.41 9.65
CA ASN A 88 3.41 11.44 10.50
C ASN A 88 4.38 12.63 10.68
N THR A 89 4.88 13.14 9.57
CA THR A 89 5.86 14.23 9.53
C THR A 89 5.55 15.18 8.37
N SER A 90 6.44 16.15 8.12
CA SER A 90 6.28 17.10 7.01
C SER A 90 7.01 16.66 5.75
N ILE A 91 6.59 17.20 4.61
CA ILE A 91 7.26 16.96 3.32
C ILE A 91 8.71 17.47 3.38
N GLU A 92 8.93 18.60 4.04
CA GLU A 92 10.27 19.18 4.22
C GLU A 92 11.21 18.22 4.95
N LYS A 93 10.71 17.56 6.01
CA LYS A 93 11.51 16.58 6.75
C LYS A 93 11.81 15.33 5.92
N VAL A 94 10.85 14.86 5.12
CA VAL A 94 11.10 13.76 4.19
C VAL A 94 12.20 14.14 3.20
N ASN A 95 12.09 15.31 2.59
CA ASN A 95 13.02 15.77 1.57
C ASN A 95 14.40 16.15 2.13
N SER A 96 14.49 16.50 3.41
CA SER A 96 15.77 16.81 4.05
C SER A 96 16.69 15.58 4.15
N ASN A 97 16.12 14.38 4.25
CA ASN A 97 16.88 13.13 4.22
C ASN A 97 16.00 11.99 3.69
N ARG A 98 15.93 11.88 2.37
CA ARG A 98 15.07 10.92 1.68
C ARG A 98 15.47 9.47 1.95
N ILE A 99 16.76 9.18 2.05
CA ILE A 99 17.26 7.83 2.36
C ILE A 99 16.78 7.41 3.75
N SER A 100 16.91 8.28 4.74
CA SER A 100 16.43 8.01 6.10
C SER A 100 14.90 7.78 6.12
N ALA A 101 14.15 8.60 5.40
CA ALA A 101 12.69 8.46 5.30
C ALA A 101 12.31 7.10 4.69
N ALA A 102 12.96 6.70 3.60
CA ALA A 102 12.71 5.40 2.96
C ALA A 102 13.02 4.24 3.92
N LYS A 103 14.14 4.31 4.65
CA LYS A 103 14.50 3.29 5.65
C LYS A 103 13.48 3.19 6.78
N LYS A 104 13.00 4.34 7.28
CA LYS A 104 11.98 4.37 8.34
C LYS A 104 10.67 3.74 7.86
N LEU A 105 10.25 4.04 6.64
CA LEU A 105 9.05 3.44 6.04
C LEU A 105 9.21 1.94 5.87
N SER A 106 10.36 1.50 5.38
CA SER A 106 10.64 0.08 5.20
C SER A 106 10.56 -0.69 6.51
N ARG A 107 11.11 -0.14 7.58
CA ARG A 107 11.04 -0.75 8.92
C ARG A 107 9.62 -0.74 9.48
N LYS A 108 8.92 0.40 9.36
CA LYS A 108 7.57 0.57 9.91
C LYS A 108 6.57 -0.40 9.30
N TYR A 109 6.64 -0.62 8.00
CA TYR A 109 5.68 -1.45 7.27
C TYR A 109 6.22 -2.82 6.86
N SER A 110 7.48 -3.11 7.16
CA SER A 110 8.15 -4.35 6.72
C SER A 110 8.00 -4.55 5.23
N ALA A 111 8.24 -3.50 4.46
CA ALA A 111 7.99 -3.45 3.03
C ALA A 111 9.20 -2.96 2.25
N VAL A 112 9.27 -3.31 0.98
CA VAL A 112 10.15 -2.65 0.03
C VAL A 112 9.55 -1.28 -0.29
N VAL A 113 10.33 -0.23 -0.21
CA VAL A 113 9.87 1.14 -0.40
C VAL A 113 10.47 1.71 -1.68
N VAL A 114 9.60 2.20 -2.57
CA VAL A 114 9.98 3.01 -3.72
C VAL A 114 9.54 4.43 -3.44
N LEU A 115 10.42 5.25 -2.89
CA LEU A 115 10.14 6.65 -2.60
C LEU A 115 10.29 7.47 -3.88
N LYS A 116 9.16 7.79 -4.50
CA LYS A 116 9.12 8.52 -5.77
C LYS A 116 9.46 9.99 -5.59
N GLY A 117 10.09 10.58 -6.59
CA GLY A 117 10.44 11.99 -6.61
C GLY A 117 11.41 12.28 -7.72
N HIS A 118 12.02 13.46 -7.68
CA HIS A 118 13.06 13.86 -8.66
C HIS A 118 14.21 12.83 -8.68
N LYS A 119 14.58 12.32 -7.50
CA LYS A 119 15.49 11.18 -7.36
C LYS A 119 14.76 10.09 -6.59
N THR A 120 14.31 9.07 -7.29
CA THR A 120 13.61 7.94 -6.68
C THR A 120 14.60 7.07 -5.89
N ILE A 121 14.17 6.66 -4.69
CA ILE A 121 14.97 5.83 -3.79
C ILE A 121 14.23 4.51 -3.56
N ILE A 122 14.95 3.44 -3.72
CA ILE A 122 14.44 2.08 -3.49
C ILE A 122 15.22 1.42 -2.35
#